data_a9123884199d29cd1b714d644e63769e
#
_entry.id   a9123884199d29cd1b714d644e63769e
#
_cell.length_a   1.000
_cell.length_b   1.000
_cell.length_c   1.000
_cell.angle_alpha   90.00
_cell.angle_beta   90.00
_cell.angle_gamma   90.00
#
_symmetry.space_group_name_H-M   'P 1'
#
loop_
_entity.id
_entity.type
_entity.pdbx_description
1 polymer ?
#
loop_
_entity_poly.entity_id
_entity_poly.type
_entity_poly.pdbx_seq_one_letter_code
_entity_poly.pdbx_strand_id
1 'polypeptide(L)'
;IVSYNEKVLQDIGKNKTLTVMLAGRPYHSDPLIQHKISDMISEMGVHVITDDLVRDKEVGIDDIHFVAQWAYTNRILKAAKWCATQGKEIQFIEMTSFGCGPDAFLVDEVREVLMRHNKSLTLLKLDDISNIGSMKLRVRSMIESLKLIDEHPAETPDIKDFVTVPIYDQTYRNRKILVPFFTPFMSPLIPSILKVAGYDVENLPLSNSESCEWGLKYANNEVCYPATLIVGDIIKAFKSKKYDPAKTAVAITQTGGQCRASNYISLIKKALIDAGYTDVPVISISFGGGIENNQPGFSVSWLKILPVAFYSILYSDCIAKFYYGSVVREKEKGISARLRDQYLELADRLADRKRRRSGSSDFIKLLHAEFCQSQGQCRGTCGEQAAIGSGSEWGIQDSKKADKQDQCDSSPIPLFRSVR
;
A
#
# COMPACT_ATOMS: atom_id res chain seq x y z
N ILE A 1 -9.29 26.37 -23.29
CA ILE A 1 -8.37 25.19 -23.44
C ILE A 1 -9.08 24.10 -24.20
N VAL A 2 -10.24 23.59 -23.80
CA VAL A 2 -10.96 22.47 -24.47
C VAL A 2 -11.20 22.79 -25.96
N SER A 3 -11.77 23.96 -26.28
CA SER A 3 -12.02 24.37 -27.66
C SER A 3 -10.75 24.53 -28.52
N TYR A 4 -9.64 24.86 -27.90
CA TYR A 4 -8.33 24.86 -28.55
C TYR A 4 -7.86 23.45 -28.87
N ASN A 5 -7.91 22.57 -27.87
CA ASN A 5 -7.56 21.14 -28.04
C ASN A 5 -8.38 20.48 -29.17
N GLU A 6 -9.68 20.79 -29.25
CA GLU A 6 -10.55 20.28 -30.32
C GLU A 6 -10.16 20.80 -31.70
N LYS A 7 -9.78 22.08 -31.84
CA LYS A 7 -9.26 22.62 -33.11
C LYS A 7 -7.98 21.91 -33.52
N VAL A 8 -7.04 21.72 -32.59
CA VAL A 8 -5.81 20.99 -32.86
C VAL A 8 -6.10 19.56 -33.34
N LEU A 9 -7.05 18.85 -32.72
CA LEU A 9 -7.45 17.52 -33.16
C LEU A 9 -8.04 17.50 -34.59
N GLN A 10 -8.81 18.53 -34.98
CA GLN A 10 -9.32 18.66 -36.36
C GLN A 10 -8.18 18.88 -37.36
N ASP A 11 -7.15 19.63 -36.99
CA ASP A 11 -5.98 19.86 -37.82
C ASP A 11 -5.09 18.61 -37.97
N ILE A 12 -4.94 17.84 -36.90
CA ILE A 12 -4.23 16.54 -36.92
C ILE A 12 -4.88 15.60 -37.92
N GLY A 13 -6.21 15.51 -37.90
CA GLY A 13 -6.97 14.64 -38.84
C GLY A 13 -6.71 14.98 -40.30
N LYS A 14 -6.34 16.24 -40.61
CA LYS A 14 -6.04 16.68 -41.97
C LYS A 14 -4.55 16.54 -42.31
N ASN A 15 -3.66 16.91 -41.42
CA ASN A 15 -2.24 17.12 -41.70
C ASN A 15 -1.31 16.05 -41.13
N LYS A 16 -1.82 15.10 -40.32
CA LYS A 16 -1.06 14.06 -39.59
C LYS A 16 0.15 14.59 -38.83
N THR A 17 0.01 15.80 -38.27
CA THR A 17 1.08 16.44 -37.52
C THR A 17 1.26 15.78 -36.18
N LEU A 18 2.51 15.48 -35.80
CA LEU A 18 2.81 14.91 -34.50
C LEU A 18 2.28 15.82 -33.38
N THR A 19 1.55 15.22 -32.47
CA THR A 19 0.90 15.90 -31.36
C THR A 19 1.19 15.18 -30.07
N VAL A 20 1.46 15.93 -29.03
CA VAL A 20 1.69 15.41 -27.68
C VAL A 20 0.52 15.77 -26.79
N MET A 21 -0.06 14.78 -26.14
CA MET A 21 -0.90 14.98 -24.97
C MET A 21 -0.03 15.15 -23.76
N LEU A 22 0.00 16.37 -23.21
CA LEU A 22 0.74 16.72 -22.02
C LEU A 22 -0.19 16.60 -20.81
N ALA A 23 0.03 15.57 -20.01
CA ALA A 23 -0.81 15.25 -18.86
C ALA A 23 -0.07 15.42 -17.54
N GLY A 24 -0.78 15.79 -16.50
CA GLY A 24 -0.21 16.00 -15.18
C GLY A 24 -1.23 16.55 -14.19
N ARG A 25 -0.77 16.88 -13.00
CA ARG A 25 -1.62 17.58 -12.03
C ARG A 25 -1.86 19.02 -12.49
N PRO A 26 -2.94 19.68 -12.02
CA PRO A 26 -3.29 21.03 -12.48
C PRO A 26 -2.16 22.04 -12.39
N TYR A 27 -1.33 21.97 -11.36
CA TYR A 27 -0.20 22.87 -11.21
C TYR A 27 0.91 22.65 -12.24
N HIS A 28 1.01 21.45 -12.83
CA HIS A 28 1.93 21.18 -13.95
C HIS A 28 1.52 21.89 -15.25
N SER A 29 0.26 22.34 -15.35
CA SER A 29 -0.19 23.14 -16.50
C SER A 29 0.13 24.63 -16.37
N ASP A 30 0.59 25.09 -15.20
CA ASP A 30 1.00 26.47 -14.99
C ASP A 30 2.32 26.76 -15.72
N PRO A 31 2.40 27.80 -16.58
CA PRO A 31 3.60 28.09 -17.38
C PRO A 31 4.87 28.35 -16.56
N LEU A 32 4.74 28.86 -15.33
CA LEU A 32 5.88 29.09 -14.45
C LEU A 32 6.40 27.76 -13.84
N ILE A 33 5.49 26.91 -13.40
CA ILE A 33 5.83 25.62 -12.76
C ILE A 33 6.35 24.62 -13.80
N GLN A 34 5.75 24.58 -14.99
CA GLN A 34 6.23 23.71 -16.08
C GLN A 34 7.50 24.22 -16.78
N HIS A 35 8.08 25.32 -16.39
CA HIS A 35 9.29 25.90 -17.00
C HIS A 35 9.19 26.03 -18.53
N LYS A 36 8.02 26.41 -19.06
CA LYS A 36 7.74 26.57 -20.50
C LYS A 36 7.96 25.29 -21.33
N ILE A 37 7.70 24.12 -20.75
CA ILE A 37 7.84 22.83 -21.47
C ILE A 37 6.94 22.78 -22.70
N SER A 38 5.70 23.28 -22.60
CA SER A 38 4.79 23.36 -23.74
C SER A 38 5.35 24.17 -24.91
N ASP A 39 5.98 25.33 -24.61
CA ASP A 39 6.62 26.17 -25.60
C ASP A 39 7.81 25.46 -26.25
N MET A 40 8.66 24.81 -25.41
CA MET A 40 9.79 24.00 -25.86
C MET A 40 9.37 22.88 -26.81
N ILE A 41 8.25 22.18 -26.53
CA ILE A 41 7.72 21.13 -27.40
C ILE A 41 7.21 21.73 -28.71
N SER A 42 6.50 22.86 -28.64
CA SER A 42 5.97 23.53 -29.82
C SER A 42 7.07 24.09 -30.73
N GLU A 43 8.19 24.56 -30.18
CA GLU A 43 9.37 24.97 -30.94
C GLU A 43 10.02 23.81 -31.73
N MET A 44 9.75 22.57 -31.37
CA MET A 44 10.20 21.40 -32.13
C MET A 44 9.23 20.99 -33.25
N GLY A 45 8.21 21.81 -33.53
CA GLY A 45 7.20 21.55 -34.57
C GLY A 45 6.14 20.50 -34.16
N VAL A 46 5.95 20.28 -32.86
CA VAL A 46 4.99 19.33 -32.30
C VAL A 46 3.82 20.09 -31.67
N HIS A 47 2.60 19.71 -32.00
CA HIS A 47 1.43 20.28 -31.33
C HIS A 47 1.30 19.77 -29.89
N VAL A 48 0.81 20.61 -28.99
CA VAL A 48 0.58 20.26 -27.59
C VAL A 48 -0.90 20.39 -27.29
N ILE A 49 -1.48 19.32 -26.79
CA ILE A 49 -2.82 19.29 -26.19
C ILE A 49 -2.72 18.88 -24.73
N THR A 50 -3.71 19.18 -23.92
CA THR A 50 -3.71 18.86 -22.49
C THR A 50 -4.75 17.81 -22.13
N ASP A 51 -4.56 17.16 -20.99
CA ASP A 51 -5.48 16.17 -20.42
C ASP A 51 -6.87 16.75 -20.08
N ASP A 52 -7.05 18.06 -20.12
CA ASP A 52 -8.39 18.69 -20.05
C ASP A 52 -9.32 18.25 -21.19
N LEU A 53 -8.76 17.82 -22.32
CA LEU A 53 -9.52 17.29 -23.46
C LEU A 53 -10.44 16.12 -23.09
N VAL A 54 -10.03 15.31 -22.13
CA VAL A 54 -10.78 14.10 -21.75
C VAL A 54 -11.68 14.32 -20.53
N ARG A 55 -11.69 15.52 -19.96
CA ARG A 55 -12.46 15.83 -18.75
C ARG A 55 -13.93 15.47 -18.89
N ASP A 56 -14.52 15.84 -20.02
CA ASP A 56 -15.94 15.69 -20.29
C ASP A 56 -16.23 14.49 -21.24
N LYS A 57 -15.22 13.64 -21.51
CA LYS A 57 -15.36 12.45 -22.32
C LYS A 57 -15.61 11.20 -21.46
N GLU A 58 -16.49 10.33 -21.92
CA GLU A 58 -16.69 9.02 -21.32
C GLU A 58 -15.54 8.08 -21.76
N VAL A 59 -14.51 8.02 -20.93
CA VAL A 59 -13.41 7.07 -21.10
C VAL A 59 -13.44 6.10 -19.93
N GLY A 60 -13.80 4.84 -20.18
CA GLY A 60 -13.80 3.78 -19.17
C GLY A 60 -12.37 3.47 -18.69
N ILE A 61 -12.20 3.19 -17.43
CA ILE A 61 -10.94 2.79 -16.79
C ILE A 61 -11.11 1.49 -16.00
N ASP A 62 -11.90 0.55 -16.53
CA ASP A 62 -12.22 -0.70 -15.83
C ASP A 62 -11.11 -1.76 -15.98
N ASP A 63 -10.28 -1.64 -17.01
CA ASP A 63 -9.16 -2.52 -17.34
C ASP A 63 -7.82 -1.96 -16.82
N ILE A 64 -7.81 -1.57 -15.55
CA ILE A 64 -6.63 -1.11 -14.82
C ILE A 64 -6.55 -1.79 -13.44
N HIS A 65 -5.33 -1.90 -12.91
CA HIS A 65 -5.13 -2.38 -11.53
C HIS A 65 -5.28 -1.27 -10.50
N PHE A 66 -5.04 -0.03 -10.92
CA PHE A 66 -5.02 1.15 -10.05
C PHE A 66 -6.38 1.40 -9.40
N VAL A 67 -6.38 1.67 -8.10
CA VAL A 67 -7.58 2.06 -7.37
C VAL A 67 -7.92 3.52 -7.67
N ALA A 68 -8.97 3.73 -8.43
CA ALA A 68 -9.36 5.01 -9.03
C ALA A 68 -10.07 5.95 -8.02
N GLN A 69 -9.39 6.33 -6.94
CA GLN A 69 -9.97 7.16 -5.87
C GLN A 69 -9.60 8.66 -5.93
N TRP A 70 -8.60 9.04 -6.75
CA TRP A 70 -8.14 10.43 -6.83
C TRP A 70 -8.50 11.08 -8.17
N ALA A 71 -9.20 12.20 -8.12
CA ALA A 71 -9.76 12.85 -9.31
C ALA A 71 -8.70 13.16 -10.38
N TYR A 72 -7.55 13.69 -9.98
CA TYR A 72 -6.52 14.08 -10.97
C TYR A 72 -5.78 12.87 -11.55
N THR A 73 -5.47 11.86 -10.75
CA THR A 73 -4.89 10.61 -11.24
C THR A 73 -5.83 9.90 -12.19
N ASN A 74 -7.14 9.88 -11.90
CA ASN A 74 -8.14 9.32 -12.80
C ASN A 74 -8.20 10.08 -14.14
N ARG A 75 -8.04 11.41 -14.12
CA ARG A 75 -7.99 12.21 -15.34
C ARG A 75 -6.77 11.86 -16.18
N ILE A 76 -5.59 11.72 -15.56
CA ILE A 76 -4.37 11.30 -16.26
C ILE A 76 -4.52 9.91 -16.86
N LEU A 77 -5.10 8.94 -16.11
CA LEU A 77 -5.38 7.59 -16.64
C LEU A 77 -6.35 7.61 -17.82
N LYS A 78 -7.44 8.39 -17.73
CA LYS A 78 -8.38 8.57 -18.86
C LYS A 78 -7.68 9.18 -20.07
N ALA A 79 -6.80 10.15 -19.87
CA ALA A 79 -6.03 10.78 -20.92
C ALA A 79 -5.06 9.79 -21.56
N ALA A 80 -4.36 8.98 -20.78
CA ALA A 80 -3.48 7.92 -21.28
C ALA A 80 -4.26 6.88 -22.07
N LYS A 81 -5.40 6.43 -21.57
CA LYS A 81 -6.25 5.45 -22.25
C LYS A 81 -6.84 5.99 -23.55
N TRP A 82 -7.32 7.23 -23.53
CA TRP A 82 -7.77 7.89 -24.74
C TRP A 82 -6.63 8.00 -25.74
N CYS A 83 -5.46 8.47 -25.32
CA CYS A 83 -4.29 8.58 -26.19
C CYS A 83 -3.85 7.23 -26.77
N ALA A 84 -3.92 6.16 -25.97
CA ALA A 84 -3.57 4.80 -26.40
C ALA A 84 -4.39 4.34 -27.62
N THR A 85 -5.67 4.72 -27.68
CA THR A 85 -6.59 4.35 -28.77
C THR A 85 -6.50 5.25 -30.01
N GLN A 86 -5.73 6.34 -29.93
CA GLN A 86 -5.53 7.22 -31.09
C GLN A 86 -4.44 6.73 -32.03
N GLY A 87 -4.34 7.34 -33.21
CA GLY A 87 -3.28 7.06 -34.16
C GLY A 87 -1.87 7.34 -33.62
N LYS A 88 -0.86 6.90 -34.34
CA LYS A 88 0.56 7.04 -33.94
C LYS A 88 1.04 8.51 -33.86
N GLU A 89 0.34 9.40 -34.52
CA GLU A 89 0.60 10.84 -34.49
C GLU A 89 0.29 11.50 -33.13
N ILE A 90 -0.48 10.85 -32.25
CA ILE A 90 -0.77 11.33 -30.90
C ILE A 90 0.03 10.53 -29.89
N GLN A 91 0.94 11.21 -29.19
CA GLN A 91 1.82 10.62 -28.19
C GLN A 91 1.51 11.17 -26.78
N PHE A 92 1.95 10.46 -25.75
CA PHE A 92 1.64 10.80 -24.36
C PHE A 92 2.92 11.19 -23.60
N ILE A 93 2.86 12.33 -22.94
CA ILE A 93 3.88 12.78 -22.00
C ILE A 93 3.21 13.02 -20.65
N GLU A 94 3.71 12.35 -19.61
CA GLU A 94 3.30 12.60 -18.23
C GLU A 94 4.31 13.52 -17.53
N MET A 95 3.79 14.54 -16.87
CA MET A 95 4.56 15.41 -15.98
C MET A 95 4.33 14.99 -14.53
N THR A 96 5.41 14.81 -13.79
CA THR A 96 5.39 14.49 -12.36
C THR A 96 6.44 15.30 -11.63
N SER A 97 6.23 15.59 -10.34
CA SER A 97 7.20 16.37 -9.54
C SER A 97 7.89 15.52 -8.48
N PHE A 98 7.15 14.73 -7.75
CA PHE A 98 7.67 14.01 -6.59
C PHE A 98 7.62 12.50 -6.81
N GLY A 99 8.72 11.81 -6.44
CA GLY A 99 8.76 10.35 -6.44
C GLY A 99 7.85 9.70 -5.40
N CYS A 100 7.27 10.48 -4.49
CA CYS A 100 6.41 9.97 -3.43
C CYS A 100 5.03 10.60 -3.52
N GLY A 101 4.02 9.81 -3.86
CA GLY A 101 2.65 10.28 -3.98
C GLY A 101 1.81 9.29 -4.79
N PRO A 102 0.55 9.62 -5.09
CA PRO A 102 -0.27 8.82 -5.98
C PRO A 102 0.36 8.61 -7.35
N ASP A 103 1.14 9.59 -7.84
CA ASP A 103 1.79 9.55 -9.15
C ASP A 103 2.80 8.39 -9.26
N ALA A 104 3.49 8.04 -8.18
CA ALA A 104 4.40 6.91 -8.16
C ALA A 104 3.72 5.57 -8.50
N PHE A 105 2.46 5.42 -8.12
CA PHE A 105 1.65 4.25 -8.46
C PHE A 105 1.00 4.39 -9.83
N LEU A 106 0.70 5.63 -10.24
CA LEU A 106 0.05 5.95 -11.50
C LEU A 106 0.96 5.66 -12.71
N VAL A 107 2.24 6.02 -12.63
CA VAL A 107 3.20 5.91 -13.74
C VAL A 107 3.27 4.49 -14.30
N ASP A 108 3.24 3.46 -13.45
CA ASP A 108 3.28 2.08 -13.92
C ASP A 108 2.01 1.68 -14.65
N GLU A 109 0.86 2.15 -14.18
CA GLU A 109 -0.42 1.88 -14.80
C GLU A 109 -0.55 2.59 -16.16
N VAL A 110 -0.15 3.86 -16.23
CA VAL A 110 -0.11 4.63 -17.47
C VAL A 110 0.81 3.97 -18.49
N ARG A 111 1.99 3.53 -18.03
CA ARG A 111 2.94 2.81 -18.91
C ARG A 111 2.32 1.54 -19.48
N GLU A 112 1.66 0.76 -18.65
CA GLU A 112 1.02 -0.49 -19.07
C GLU A 112 -0.12 -0.25 -20.07
N VAL A 113 -0.99 0.72 -19.79
CA VAL A 113 -2.08 1.12 -20.70
C VAL A 113 -1.54 1.50 -22.09
N LEU A 114 -0.48 2.31 -22.14
CA LEU A 114 0.14 2.73 -23.40
C LEU A 114 0.84 1.56 -24.11
N MET A 115 1.60 0.74 -23.37
CA MET A 115 2.33 -0.40 -23.93
C MET A 115 1.41 -1.46 -24.55
N ARG A 116 0.23 -1.69 -23.96
CA ARG A 116 -0.78 -2.60 -24.54
C ARG A 116 -1.22 -2.17 -25.96
N HIS A 117 -1.13 -0.88 -26.26
CA HIS A 117 -1.45 -0.28 -27.55
C HIS A 117 -0.22 0.12 -28.37
N ASN A 118 0.94 -0.48 -28.07
CA ASN A 118 2.21 -0.22 -28.78
C ASN A 118 2.69 1.23 -28.70
N LYS A 119 2.34 1.93 -27.64
CA LYS A 119 2.84 3.28 -27.35
C LYS A 119 3.75 3.29 -26.12
N SER A 120 4.69 4.23 -26.09
CA SER A 120 5.62 4.40 -24.97
C SER A 120 5.23 5.60 -24.12
N LEU A 121 5.49 5.50 -22.81
CA LEU A 121 5.36 6.61 -21.88
C LEU A 121 6.64 7.45 -21.89
N THR A 122 6.52 8.75 -22.19
CA THR A 122 7.57 9.72 -21.90
C THR A 122 7.26 10.42 -20.59
N LEU A 123 8.13 10.25 -19.59
CA LEU A 123 7.98 10.82 -18.26
C LEU A 123 8.91 12.02 -18.09
N LEU A 124 8.35 13.19 -17.75
CA LEU A 124 9.09 14.40 -17.42
C LEU A 124 8.95 14.69 -15.93
N LYS A 125 10.08 14.70 -15.21
CA LYS A 125 10.12 15.06 -13.79
C LYS A 125 10.43 16.55 -13.69
N LEU A 126 9.53 17.26 -13.01
CA LEU A 126 9.63 18.70 -12.73
C LEU A 126 10.10 18.87 -11.28
N ASP A 127 11.31 19.32 -11.10
CA ASP A 127 11.90 19.66 -9.80
C ASP A 127 12.23 21.15 -9.73
N ASP A 128 12.45 21.69 -8.55
CA ASP A 128 12.83 23.10 -8.36
C ASP A 128 14.12 23.47 -9.12
N ILE A 129 14.99 22.49 -9.35
CA ILE A 129 16.23 22.63 -10.12
C ILE A 129 16.05 21.89 -11.46
N SER A 130 15.02 22.24 -12.20
CA SER A 130 14.71 21.57 -13.45
C SER A 130 15.76 21.85 -14.51
N ASN A 131 16.42 20.81 -14.97
CA ASN A 131 17.30 20.88 -16.12
C ASN A 131 16.47 20.79 -17.41
N ILE A 132 16.07 21.94 -17.97
CA ILE A 132 15.31 22.02 -19.22
C ILE A 132 16.03 21.27 -20.35
N GLY A 133 17.35 21.24 -20.34
CA GLY A 133 18.15 20.50 -21.34
C GLY A 133 17.88 19.01 -21.32
N SER A 134 17.76 18.39 -20.15
CA SER A 134 17.44 16.95 -20.03
C SER A 134 16.02 16.66 -20.50
N MET A 135 15.06 17.52 -20.21
CA MET A 135 13.69 17.40 -20.69
C MET A 135 13.61 17.52 -22.21
N LYS A 136 14.32 18.52 -22.77
CA LYS A 136 14.44 18.71 -24.21
C LYS A 136 15.03 17.48 -24.89
N LEU A 137 16.05 16.86 -24.30
CA LEU A 137 16.66 15.65 -24.83
C LEU A 137 15.66 14.48 -24.83
N ARG A 138 14.89 14.28 -23.76
CA ARG A 138 13.87 13.22 -23.66
C ARG A 138 12.78 13.39 -24.74
N VAL A 139 12.28 14.61 -24.92
CA VAL A 139 11.28 14.89 -25.96
C VAL A 139 11.87 14.68 -27.36
N ARG A 140 13.10 15.13 -27.64
CA ARG A 140 13.78 14.84 -28.89
C ARG A 140 13.97 13.37 -29.13
N SER A 141 14.41 12.61 -28.13
CA SER A 141 14.56 11.16 -28.24
C SER A 141 13.25 10.48 -28.60
N MET A 142 12.12 10.92 -28.02
CA MET A 142 10.79 10.41 -28.40
C MET A 142 10.49 10.72 -29.86
N ILE A 143 10.67 11.96 -30.31
CA ILE A 143 10.40 12.38 -31.70
C ILE A 143 11.25 11.59 -32.68
N GLU A 144 12.54 11.45 -32.44
CA GLU A 144 13.45 10.68 -33.31
C GLU A 144 13.13 9.18 -33.32
N SER A 145 12.77 8.61 -32.17
CA SER A 145 12.32 7.21 -32.10
C SER A 145 11.09 6.96 -32.96
N LEU A 146 10.13 7.89 -33.00
CA LEU A 146 8.93 7.77 -33.82
C LEU A 146 9.27 7.84 -35.33
N LYS A 147 10.20 8.71 -35.74
CA LYS A 147 10.68 8.79 -37.13
C LYS A 147 11.35 7.48 -37.55
N LEU A 148 12.20 6.90 -36.70
CA LEU A 148 12.86 5.63 -36.97
C LEU A 148 11.85 4.46 -37.12
N ILE A 149 10.79 4.45 -36.31
CA ILE A 149 9.71 3.46 -36.43
C ILE A 149 8.96 3.63 -37.76
N ASP A 150 8.75 4.88 -38.20
CA ASP A 150 8.12 5.12 -39.52
C ASP A 150 9.00 4.73 -40.71
N GLU A 151 10.31 4.92 -40.58
CA GLU A 151 11.27 4.49 -41.60
C GLU A 151 11.49 2.98 -41.65
N HIS A 152 11.38 2.32 -40.50
CA HIS A 152 11.56 0.87 -40.38
C HIS A 152 10.36 0.27 -39.61
N PRO A 153 9.20 0.13 -40.26
CA PRO A 153 8.03 -0.43 -39.61
C PRO A 153 8.29 -1.90 -39.28
N ALA A 154 8.52 -2.18 -38.00
CA ALA A 154 8.47 -3.55 -37.51
C ALA A 154 7.02 -4.04 -37.52
N GLU A 155 6.81 -5.34 -37.57
CA GLU A 155 5.49 -5.92 -37.32
C GLU A 155 4.97 -5.35 -36.01
N THR A 156 3.83 -4.65 -36.07
CA THR A 156 3.19 -4.13 -34.88
C THR A 156 2.73 -5.33 -34.04
N PRO A 157 3.25 -5.52 -32.82
CA PRO A 157 2.74 -6.59 -31.99
C PRO A 157 1.25 -6.41 -31.77
N ASP A 158 0.53 -7.51 -31.64
CA ASP A 158 -0.89 -7.48 -31.31
C ASP A 158 -1.15 -6.70 -30.01
N ILE A 159 -2.29 -6.02 -29.95
CA ILE A 159 -2.76 -5.36 -28.72
C ILE A 159 -2.86 -6.42 -27.64
N LYS A 160 -2.15 -6.22 -26.54
CA LYS A 160 -2.16 -7.17 -25.42
C LYS A 160 -3.42 -6.98 -24.58
N ASP A 161 -4.05 -8.10 -24.27
CA ASP A 161 -5.19 -8.11 -23.36
C ASP A 161 -4.78 -7.67 -21.94
N PHE A 162 -5.73 -7.08 -21.23
CA PHE A 162 -5.58 -6.81 -19.82
C PHE A 162 -5.61 -8.11 -19.03
N VAL A 163 -4.52 -8.39 -18.33
CA VAL A 163 -4.39 -9.56 -17.46
C VAL A 163 -4.65 -9.14 -16.02
N THR A 164 -5.47 -9.88 -15.30
CA THR A 164 -5.73 -9.66 -13.87
C THR A 164 -5.68 -10.97 -13.09
N VAL A 165 -5.46 -10.87 -11.78
CA VAL A 165 -5.58 -12.02 -10.88
C VAL A 165 -7.05 -12.38 -10.66
N PRO A 166 -7.37 -13.63 -10.29
CA PRO A 166 -8.74 -14.06 -10.09
C PRO A 166 -9.46 -13.27 -9.00
N ILE A 167 -10.76 -13.08 -9.19
CA ILE A 167 -11.65 -12.56 -8.17
C ILE A 167 -11.78 -13.62 -7.07
N TYR A 168 -11.61 -13.23 -5.80
CA TYR A 168 -11.79 -14.15 -4.67
C TYR A 168 -13.28 -14.45 -4.48
N ASP A 169 -13.74 -15.57 -5.05
CA ASP A 169 -15.10 -16.09 -4.91
C ASP A 169 -15.20 -17.24 -3.89
N GLN A 170 -16.34 -17.90 -3.83
CA GLN A 170 -16.60 -19.00 -2.88
C GLN A 170 -15.71 -20.23 -3.14
N THR A 171 -15.20 -20.44 -4.35
CA THR A 171 -14.32 -21.56 -4.69
C THR A 171 -12.95 -21.44 -4.01
N TYR A 172 -12.53 -20.23 -3.71
CA TYR A 172 -11.26 -19.92 -3.07
C TYR A 172 -11.31 -19.93 -1.54
N ARG A 173 -12.52 -20.12 -0.93
CA ARG A 173 -12.72 -19.98 0.52
C ARG A 173 -11.80 -20.87 1.39
N ASN A 174 -11.39 -22.01 0.87
CA ASN A 174 -10.53 -22.96 1.57
C ASN A 174 -9.04 -22.72 1.35
N ARG A 175 -8.67 -21.69 0.56
CA ARG A 175 -7.27 -21.35 0.37
C ARG A 175 -6.67 -20.72 1.61
N LYS A 176 -5.40 -21.02 1.86
CA LYS A 176 -4.61 -20.34 2.89
C LYS A 176 -4.40 -18.88 2.49
N ILE A 177 -4.70 -17.96 3.40
CA ILE A 177 -4.54 -16.52 3.17
C ILE A 177 -3.23 -16.06 3.80
N LEU A 178 -2.33 -15.53 2.98
CA LEU A 178 -1.09 -14.91 3.44
C LEU A 178 -1.31 -13.42 3.69
N VAL A 179 -0.83 -12.94 4.82
CA VAL A 179 -0.93 -11.54 5.22
C VAL A 179 0.47 -10.99 5.47
N PRO A 180 0.85 -9.83 4.91
CA PRO A 180 2.12 -9.19 5.22
C PRO A 180 2.26 -8.89 6.72
N PHE A 181 3.50 -8.89 7.20
CA PHE A 181 3.80 -8.54 8.59
C PHE A 181 3.74 -7.02 8.77
N PHE A 182 2.94 -6.53 9.70
CA PHE A 182 2.78 -5.09 9.96
C PHE A 182 3.58 -4.64 11.17
N THR A 183 3.34 -5.27 12.33
CA THR A 183 4.02 -4.93 13.57
C THR A 183 4.26 -6.16 14.43
N PRO A 184 5.32 -6.16 15.28
CA PRO A 184 5.59 -7.26 16.20
C PRO A 184 4.46 -7.51 17.21
N PHE A 185 3.60 -6.54 17.43
CA PHE A 185 2.56 -6.61 18.46
C PHE A 185 1.21 -7.07 17.92
N MET A 186 0.83 -6.61 16.71
CA MET A 186 -0.50 -6.88 16.15
C MET A 186 -0.51 -8.06 15.19
N SER A 187 0.55 -8.20 14.36
CA SER A 187 0.58 -9.25 13.34
C SER A 187 0.37 -10.65 13.90
N PRO A 188 0.96 -11.05 15.03
CA PRO A 188 0.75 -12.39 15.59
C PRO A 188 -0.71 -12.72 15.93
N LEU A 189 -1.55 -11.69 16.12
CA LEU A 189 -2.96 -11.86 16.49
C LEU A 189 -3.91 -11.90 15.30
N ILE A 190 -3.48 -11.44 14.12
CA ILE A 190 -4.31 -11.40 12.90
C ILE A 190 -4.84 -12.80 12.51
N PRO A 191 -4.02 -13.87 12.48
CA PRO A 191 -4.50 -15.21 12.15
C PRO A 191 -5.64 -15.65 13.05
N SER A 192 -5.52 -15.47 14.35
CA SER A 192 -6.55 -15.85 15.31
C SER A 192 -7.83 -15.04 15.17
N ILE A 193 -7.74 -13.73 14.88
CA ILE A 193 -8.90 -12.89 14.62
C ILE A 193 -9.68 -13.39 13.39
N LEU A 194 -8.99 -13.64 12.27
CA LEU A 194 -9.62 -14.06 11.03
C LEU A 194 -10.07 -15.54 11.06
N LYS A 195 -9.44 -16.38 11.88
CA LYS A 195 -9.87 -17.75 12.15
C LYS A 195 -11.25 -17.80 12.79
N VAL A 196 -11.65 -16.78 13.57
CA VAL A 196 -13.02 -16.66 14.10
C VAL A 196 -14.05 -16.50 12.96
N ALA A 197 -13.67 -15.91 11.82
CA ALA A 197 -14.49 -15.85 10.61
C ALA A 197 -14.42 -17.13 9.76
N GLY A 198 -13.62 -18.10 10.16
CA GLY A 198 -13.48 -19.39 9.46
C GLY A 198 -12.47 -19.38 8.32
N TYR A 199 -11.48 -18.47 8.35
CA TYR A 199 -10.39 -18.40 7.37
C TYR A 199 -9.10 -19.00 7.96
N ASP A 200 -8.34 -19.73 7.12
CA ASP A 200 -6.97 -20.16 7.42
C ASP A 200 -6.01 -19.06 7.01
N VAL A 201 -5.42 -18.36 7.98
CA VAL A 201 -4.56 -17.20 7.75
C VAL A 201 -3.18 -17.42 8.34
N GLU A 202 -2.15 -17.04 7.62
CA GLU A 202 -0.76 -17.08 8.06
C GLU A 202 -0.09 -15.73 7.80
N ASN A 203 0.60 -15.18 8.81
CA ASN A 203 1.44 -14.00 8.61
C ASN A 203 2.72 -14.40 7.91
N LEU A 204 3.13 -13.59 6.95
CA LEU A 204 4.48 -13.67 6.41
C LEU A 204 5.51 -13.27 7.49
N PRO A 205 6.74 -13.76 7.41
CA PRO A 205 7.82 -13.33 8.31
C PRO A 205 8.09 -11.82 8.20
N LEU A 206 8.74 -11.28 9.23
CA LEU A 206 9.24 -9.91 9.19
C LEU A 206 10.12 -9.68 7.96
N SER A 207 9.95 -8.54 7.30
CA SER A 207 10.72 -8.16 6.12
C SER A 207 12.22 -8.11 6.40
N ASN A 208 13.01 -8.51 5.43
CA ASN A 208 14.47 -8.50 5.48
C ASN A 208 15.06 -7.96 4.17
N SER A 209 16.40 -8.02 3.98
CA SER A 209 17.06 -7.57 2.77
C SER A 209 16.54 -8.26 1.50
N GLU A 210 16.28 -9.56 1.55
CA GLU A 210 15.70 -10.32 0.45
C GLU A 210 14.31 -9.81 0.07
N SER A 211 13.50 -9.37 1.04
CA SER A 211 12.20 -8.72 0.78
C SER A 211 12.38 -7.44 -0.02
N CYS A 212 13.41 -6.65 0.30
CA CYS A 212 13.74 -5.45 -0.47
C CYS A 212 14.15 -5.79 -1.91
N GLU A 213 15.01 -6.78 -2.10
CA GLU A 213 15.49 -7.21 -3.42
C GLU A 213 14.34 -7.67 -4.31
N TRP A 214 13.47 -8.55 -3.82
CA TRP A 214 12.29 -8.98 -4.56
C TRP A 214 11.30 -7.83 -4.81
N GLY A 215 11.14 -6.95 -3.84
CA GLY A 215 10.26 -5.78 -3.97
C GLY A 215 10.73 -4.82 -5.07
N LEU A 216 12.02 -4.49 -5.11
CA LEU A 216 12.61 -3.63 -6.14
C LEU A 216 12.55 -4.23 -7.55
N LYS A 217 12.42 -5.55 -7.65
CA LYS A 217 12.29 -6.22 -8.94
C LYS A 217 10.89 -6.11 -9.54
N TYR A 218 9.83 -6.04 -8.71
CA TYR A 218 8.44 -6.09 -9.13
C TYR A 218 7.60 -4.86 -8.77
N ALA A 219 8.18 -3.93 -8.03
CA ALA A 219 7.61 -2.60 -7.80
C ALA A 219 8.59 -1.55 -8.30
N ASN A 220 8.07 -0.46 -8.84
CA ASN A 220 8.94 0.63 -9.25
C ASN A 220 9.57 1.30 -8.03
N ASN A 221 10.75 1.87 -8.19
CA ASN A 221 11.51 2.51 -7.12
C ASN A 221 11.01 3.92 -6.71
N GLU A 222 9.95 4.40 -7.33
CA GLU A 222 9.28 5.67 -6.98
C GLU A 222 8.25 5.46 -5.86
N VAL A 223 7.75 4.22 -5.65
CA VAL A 223 6.78 3.93 -4.60
C VAL A 223 7.42 4.02 -3.21
N CYS A 224 6.60 4.20 -2.18
CA CYS A 224 7.10 4.26 -0.82
C CYS A 224 7.72 2.91 -0.37
N TYR A 225 8.79 2.97 0.39
CA TYR A 225 9.54 1.79 0.83
C TYR A 225 8.69 0.69 1.50
N PRO A 226 7.68 1.00 2.35
CA PRO A 226 6.78 -0.03 2.84
C PRO A 226 6.03 -0.81 1.75
N ALA A 227 5.65 -0.15 0.65
CA ALA A 227 5.02 -0.84 -0.48
C ALA A 227 5.99 -1.83 -1.15
N THR A 228 7.24 -1.41 -1.35
CA THR A 228 8.31 -2.26 -1.87
C THR A 228 8.52 -3.50 -1.00
N LEU A 229 8.59 -3.33 0.33
CA LEU A 229 8.76 -4.44 1.26
C LEU A 229 7.57 -5.41 1.23
N ILE A 230 6.35 -4.90 1.22
CA ILE A 230 5.13 -5.73 1.19
C ILE A 230 5.07 -6.57 -0.10
N VAL A 231 5.32 -5.95 -1.24
CA VAL A 231 5.41 -6.67 -2.52
C VAL A 231 6.51 -7.73 -2.45
N GLY A 232 7.68 -7.37 -1.94
CA GLY A 232 8.80 -8.27 -1.81
C GLY A 232 8.54 -9.46 -0.89
N ASP A 233 7.88 -9.26 0.23
CA ASP A 233 7.51 -10.33 1.16
C ASP A 233 6.58 -11.35 0.51
N ILE A 234 5.60 -10.89 -0.26
CA ILE A 234 4.65 -11.74 -0.98
C ILE A 234 5.38 -12.53 -2.07
N ILE A 235 6.16 -11.87 -2.91
CA ILE A 235 6.89 -12.54 -4.00
C ILE A 235 7.92 -13.53 -3.44
N LYS A 236 8.68 -13.14 -2.41
CA LYS A 236 9.62 -14.01 -1.69
C LYS A 236 8.93 -15.27 -1.16
N ALA A 237 7.73 -15.12 -0.58
CA ALA A 237 6.97 -16.26 -0.06
C ALA A 237 6.69 -17.31 -1.16
N PHE A 238 6.27 -16.90 -2.35
CA PHE A 238 6.04 -17.81 -3.47
C PHE A 238 7.34 -18.33 -4.08
N LYS A 239 8.37 -17.50 -4.21
CA LYS A 239 9.70 -17.92 -4.72
C LYS A 239 10.38 -18.95 -3.82
N SER A 240 10.12 -18.94 -2.50
CA SER A 240 10.60 -19.94 -1.56
C SER A 240 10.02 -21.35 -1.78
N LYS A 241 8.98 -21.48 -2.60
CA LYS A 241 8.21 -22.71 -2.84
C LYS A 241 7.53 -23.30 -1.59
N LYS A 242 7.51 -22.57 -0.48
CA LYS A 242 6.79 -22.96 0.73
C LYS A 242 5.27 -22.96 0.52
N TYR A 243 4.78 -22.06 -0.31
CA TYR A 243 3.36 -21.87 -0.57
C TYR A 243 3.04 -22.19 -2.03
N ASP A 244 2.02 -23.02 -2.21
CA ASP A 244 1.49 -23.39 -3.53
C ASP A 244 0.54 -22.28 -4.02
N PRO A 245 0.84 -21.56 -5.13
CA PRO A 245 -0.02 -20.52 -5.66
C PRO A 245 -1.46 -20.97 -5.89
N ALA A 246 -1.66 -22.23 -6.32
CA ALA A 246 -2.99 -22.77 -6.57
C ALA A 246 -3.83 -23.00 -5.30
N LYS A 247 -3.21 -23.00 -4.12
CA LYS A 247 -3.86 -23.20 -2.81
C LYS A 247 -3.79 -22.00 -1.90
N THR A 248 -3.30 -20.88 -2.41
CA THR A 248 -3.01 -19.71 -1.59
C THR A 248 -3.77 -18.48 -2.13
N ALA A 249 -4.10 -17.58 -1.24
CA ALA A 249 -4.59 -16.24 -1.51
C ALA A 249 -3.74 -15.24 -0.73
N VAL A 250 -3.75 -13.97 -1.11
CA VAL A 250 -3.07 -12.89 -0.38
C VAL A 250 -4.12 -11.91 0.14
N ALA A 251 -3.94 -11.39 1.35
CA ALA A 251 -4.79 -10.33 1.86
C ALA A 251 -3.95 -9.13 2.29
N ILE A 252 -4.50 -7.94 2.03
CA ILE A 252 -3.93 -6.67 2.44
C ILE A 252 -5.02 -5.78 3.02
N THR A 253 -4.68 -4.96 4.00
CA THR A 253 -5.59 -3.94 4.51
C THR A 253 -5.57 -2.72 3.59
N GLN A 254 -6.75 -2.13 3.35
CA GLN A 254 -6.90 -0.85 2.69
C GLN A 254 -7.46 0.18 3.68
N THR A 255 -6.87 1.37 3.70
CA THR A 255 -7.32 2.42 4.62
C THR A 255 -8.61 3.10 4.15
N GLY A 256 -8.95 3.01 2.85
CA GLY A 256 -10.09 3.70 2.25
C GLY A 256 -9.97 5.23 2.19
N GLY A 257 -8.85 5.79 2.67
CA GLY A 257 -8.57 7.22 2.72
C GLY A 257 -7.60 7.69 1.64
N GLN A 258 -7.07 8.89 1.83
CA GLN A 258 -6.13 9.52 0.88
C GLN A 258 -4.71 8.91 0.94
N CYS A 259 -4.46 7.95 1.83
CA CYS A 259 -3.18 7.27 1.94
C CYS A 259 -2.90 6.40 0.70
N ARG A 260 -1.66 6.42 0.24
CA ARG A 260 -1.17 5.57 -0.87
C ARG A 260 -1.31 4.07 -0.60
N ALA A 261 -1.35 3.67 0.65
CA ALA A 261 -1.58 2.27 1.04
C ALA A 261 -2.90 1.70 0.46
N SER A 262 -3.85 2.55 0.10
CA SER A 262 -5.06 2.14 -0.63
C SER A 262 -4.74 1.51 -2.00
N ASN A 263 -3.59 1.83 -2.61
CA ASN A 263 -3.13 1.27 -3.88
C ASN A 263 -2.12 0.12 -3.74
N TYR A 264 -1.79 -0.33 -2.53
CA TYR A 264 -0.93 -1.51 -2.37
C TYR A 264 -1.54 -2.76 -3.00
N ILE A 265 -2.86 -2.88 -3.00
CA ILE A 265 -3.56 -3.99 -3.65
C ILE A 265 -3.27 -4.05 -5.15
N SER A 266 -3.27 -2.90 -5.83
CA SER A 266 -2.97 -2.80 -7.27
C SER A 266 -1.54 -3.25 -7.55
N LEU A 267 -0.61 -2.77 -6.75
CA LEU A 267 0.80 -3.10 -6.87
C LEU A 267 1.06 -4.59 -6.62
N ILE A 268 0.37 -5.19 -5.64
CA ILE A 268 0.44 -6.63 -5.36
C ILE A 268 -0.12 -7.43 -6.54
N LYS A 269 -1.28 -7.07 -7.08
CA LYS A 269 -1.87 -7.73 -8.24
C LYS A 269 -0.91 -7.72 -9.42
N LYS A 270 -0.38 -6.55 -9.76
CA LYS A 270 0.60 -6.39 -10.83
C LYS A 270 1.86 -7.22 -10.60
N ALA A 271 2.43 -7.16 -9.41
CA ALA A 271 3.63 -7.92 -9.06
C ALA A 271 3.43 -9.44 -9.15
N LEU A 272 2.26 -9.95 -8.77
CA LEU A 272 1.90 -11.36 -8.91
C LEU A 272 1.84 -11.77 -10.39
N ILE A 273 1.24 -10.95 -11.25
CA ILE A 273 1.16 -11.19 -12.68
C ILE A 273 2.56 -11.18 -13.30
N ASP A 274 3.35 -10.16 -13.03
CA ASP A 274 4.71 -10.00 -13.56
C ASP A 274 5.65 -11.13 -13.08
N ALA A 275 5.38 -11.72 -11.91
CA ALA A 275 6.13 -12.84 -11.37
C ALA A 275 5.63 -14.22 -11.85
N GLY A 276 4.53 -14.27 -12.62
CA GLY A 276 3.92 -15.48 -13.17
C GLY A 276 2.98 -16.21 -12.21
N TYR A 277 2.45 -15.53 -11.19
CA TYR A 277 1.50 -16.08 -10.21
C TYR A 277 0.07 -15.60 -10.46
N THR A 278 -0.41 -15.77 -11.68
CA THR A 278 -1.72 -15.28 -12.14
C THR A 278 -2.92 -15.93 -11.46
N ASP A 279 -2.74 -17.08 -10.80
CA ASP A 279 -3.84 -17.82 -10.13
C ASP A 279 -4.06 -17.43 -8.66
N VAL A 280 -3.31 -16.46 -8.14
CA VAL A 280 -3.38 -16.03 -6.74
C VAL A 280 -4.35 -14.88 -6.58
N PRO A 281 -5.54 -15.09 -5.98
CA PRO A 281 -6.47 -14.00 -5.73
C PRO A 281 -5.98 -13.11 -4.60
N VAL A 282 -6.31 -11.81 -4.70
CA VAL A 282 -5.94 -10.81 -3.70
C VAL A 282 -7.20 -10.27 -3.02
N ILE A 283 -7.21 -10.31 -1.68
CA ILE A 283 -8.29 -9.86 -0.82
C ILE A 283 -7.94 -8.49 -0.23
N SER A 284 -8.90 -7.58 -0.23
CA SER A 284 -8.83 -6.30 0.47
C SER A 284 -9.63 -6.35 1.76
N ILE A 285 -8.98 -6.02 2.87
CA ILE A 285 -9.67 -5.86 4.16
C ILE A 285 -9.80 -4.35 4.42
N SER A 286 -11.01 -3.82 4.24
CA SER A 286 -11.32 -2.40 4.45
C SER A 286 -12.30 -2.22 5.59
N PHE A 287 -12.03 -1.24 6.46
CA PHE A 287 -12.92 -0.79 7.50
C PHE A 287 -13.54 0.55 7.06
N GLY A 288 -14.78 0.53 6.58
CA GLY A 288 -15.51 1.75 6.19
C GLY A 288 -15.46 2.06 4.70
N GLY A 289 -16.26 1.40 3.96
CA GLY A 289 -16.90 1.66 2.67
C GLY A 289 -16.30 2.69 1.72
N GLY A 290 -15.10 2.51 1.23
CA GLY A 290 -14.53 3.50 0.31
C GLY A 290 -13.87 2.93 -0.93
N ILE A 291 -13.38 1.71 -0.88
CA ILE A 291 -12.66 1.12 -2.00
C ILE A 291 -13.09 -0.33 -2.12
N GLU A 292 -13.91 -0.61 -3.09
CA GLU A 292 -14.43 -1.95 -3.32
C GLU A 292 -13.44 -2.75 -4.18
N ASN A 293 -12.88 -3.80 -3.58
CA ASN A 293 -12.32 -4.89 -4.34
C ASN A 293 -13.44 -5.92 -4.52
N ASN A 294 -13.70 -6.35 -5.77
CA ASN A 294 -14.66 -7.40 -6.02
C ASN A 294 -14.15 -8.73 -5.44
N GLN A 295 -14.80 -9.20 -4.36
CA GLN A 295 -14.36 -10.39 -3.62
C GLN A 295 -15.56 -11.09 -2.93
N PRO A 296 -16.53 -11.61 -3.70
CA PRO A 296 -17.79 -12.12 -3.16
C PRO A 296 -17.59 -13.35 -2.25
N GLY A 297 -16.46 -14.04 -2.34
CA GLY A 297 -16.11 -15.16 -1.46
C GLY A 297 -15.62 -14.75 -0.08
N PHE A 298 -15.21 -13.48 0.11
CA PHE A 298 -14.73 -12.98 1.38
C PHE A 298 -15.83 -12.24 2.12
N SER A 299 -16.37 -12.87 3.16
CA SER A 299 -17.39 -12.28 4.01
C SER A 299 -17.04 -12.45 5.49
N VAL A 300 -17.20 -11.40 6.25
CA VAL A 300 -16.87 -11.34 7.66
C VAL A 300 -18.09 -10.95 8.47
N SER A 301 -18.47 -11.78 9.42
CA SER A 301 -19.50 -11.39 10.40
C SER A 301 -18.89 -10.43 11.43
N TRP A 302 -19.06 -9.14 11.21
CA TRP A 302 -18.52 -8.09 12.07
C TRP A 302 -18.94 -8.23 13.53
N LEU A 303 -20.17 -8.65 13.80
CA LEU A 303 -20.66 -8.88 15.17
C LEU A 303 -19.85 -9.93 15.93
N LYS A 304 -19.29 -10.92 15.23
CA LYS A 304 -18.47 -11.96 15.84
C LYS A 304 -17.00 -11.53 15.97
N ILE A 305 -16.49 -10.79 15.00
CA ILE A 305 -15.06 -10.43 14.94
C ILE A 305 -14.76 -9.15 15.72
N LEU A 306 -15.65 -8.14 15.69
CA LEU A 306 -15.39 -6.85 16.30
C LEU A 306 -14.97 -6.91 17.78
N PRO A 307 -15.64 -7.69 18.65
CA PRO A 307 -15.18 -7.81 20.03
C PRO A 307 -13.78 -8.42 20.14
N VAL A 308 -13.49 -9.48 19.36
CA VAL A 308 -12.18 -10.15 19.41
C VAL A 308 -11.09 -9.21 18.89
N ALA A 309 -11.34 -8.53 17.78
CA ALA A 309 -10.41 -7.55 17.21
C ALA A 309 -10.15 -6.39 18.17
N PHE A 310 -11.20 -5.83 18.78
CA PHE A 310 -11.07 -4.74 19.74
C PHE A 310 -10.21 -5.12 20.94
N TYR A 311 -10.48 -6.27 21.56
CA TYR A 311 -9.66 -6.74 22.68
C TYR A 311 -8.24 -7.12 22.27
N SER A 312 -8.05 -7.67 21.09
CA SER A 312 -6.72 -7.94 20.54
C SER A 312 -5.91 -6.66 20.35
N ILE A 313 -6.53 -5.59 19.86
CA ILE A 313 -5.90 -4.27 19.72
C ILE A 313 -5.51 -3.70 21.08
N LEU A 314 -6.43 -3.72 22.05
CA LEU A 314 -6.12 -3.24 23.41
C LEU A 314 -4.99 -4.03 24.06
N TYR A 315 -5.01 -5.34 23.93
CA TYR A 315 -3.96 -6.21 24.45
C TYR A 315 -2.61 -5.95 23.79
N SER A 316 -2.61 -5.85 22.47
CA SER A 316 -1.44 -5.50 21.66
C SER A 316 -0.83 -4.15 22.08
N ASP A 317 -1.67 -3.13 22.30
CA ASP A 317 -1.22 -1.82 22.77
C ASP A 317 -0.62 -1.87 24.19
N CYS A 318 -1.22 -2.65 25.08
CA CYS A 318 -0.67 -2.87 26.42
C CYS A 318 0.70 -3.55 26.36
N ILE A 319 0.85 -4.60 25.56
CA ILE A 319 2.14 -5.29 25.37
C ILE A 319 3.17 -4.34 24.76
N ALA A 320 2.78 -3.52 23.78
CA ALA A 320 3.67 -2.54 23.17
C ALA A 320 4.17 -1.51 24.18
N LYS A 321 3.27 -0.94 24.96
CA LYS A 321 3.64 0.01 26.04
C LYS A 321 4.57 -0.64 27.08
N PHE A 322 4.25 -1.85 27.48
CA PHE A 322 5.09 -2.60 28.40
C PHE A 322 6.48 -2.87 27.81
N TYR A 323 6.55 -3.35 26.58
CA TYR A 323 7.80 -3.61 25.88
C TYR A 323 8.67 -2.36 25.77
N TYR A 324 8.13 -1.24 25.27
CA TYR A 324 8.88 -0.01 25.12
C TYR A 324 9.29 0.63 26.46
N GLY A 325 8.50 0.43 27.52
CA GLY A 325 8.87 0.86 28.87
C GLY A 325 9.97 0.02 29.50
N SER A 326 10.09 -1.26 29.14
CA SER A 326 11.03 -2.20 29.76
C SER A 326 12.33 -2.40 28.97
N VAL A 327 12.29 -2.32 27.63
CA VAL A 327 13.45 -2.60 26.77
C VAL A 327 14.67 -1.72 27.05
N VAL A 328 14.45 -0.48 27.44
CA VAL A 328 15.53 0.48 27.79
C VAL A 328 16.09 0.26 29.19
N ARG A 329 15.45 -0.58 30.02
CA ARG A 329 15.80 -0.86 31.42
C ARG A 329 16.07 -2.33 31.69
N GLU A 330 16.10 -3.16 30.65
CA GLU A 330 16.32 -4.60 30.81
C GLU A 330 17.71 -4.92 31.36
N LYS A 331 17.74 -5.79 32.37
CA LYS A 331 19.01 -6.26 32.97
C LYS A 331 19.74 -7.28 32.08
N GLU A 332 18.99 -8.05 31.34
CA GLU A 332 19.47 -9.05 30.40
C GLU A 332 18.94 -8.67 29.00
N LYS A 333 19.85 -8.45 28.06
CA LYS A 333 19.51 -8.05 26.68
C LYS A 333 18.57 -9.04 26.03
N GLY A 334 17.42 -8.54 25.56
CA GLY A 334 16.42 -9.32 24.83
C GLY A 334 15.37 -10.00 25.71
N ILE A 335 15.37 -9.82 27.05
CA ILE A 335 14.35 -10.39 27.92
C ILE A 335 12.98 -9.79 27.64
N SER A 336 12.92 -8.47 27.37
CA SER A 336 11.68 -7.78 27.02
C SER A 336 11.07 -8.30 25.72
N ALA A 337 11.90 -8.63 24.74
CA ALA A 337 11.44 -9.21 23.48
C ALA A 337 10.89 -10.63 23.68
N ARG A 338 11.60 -11.48 24.45
CA ARG A 338 11.13 -12.84 24.78
C ARG A 338 9.78 -12.81 25.50
N LEU A 339 9.63 -11.91 26.48
CA LEU A 339 8.37 -11.75 27.20
C LEU A 339 7.24 -11.29 26.28
N ARG A 340 7.50 -10.30 25.43
CA ARG A 340 6.54 -9.86 24.40
C ARG A 340 6.02 -11.06 23.59
N ASP A 341 6.93 -11.87 23.05
CA ASP A 341 6.59 -12.98 22.19
C ASP A 341 5.80 -14.06 22.96
N GLN A 342 6.17 -14.37 24.20
CA GLN A 342 5.43 -15.29 25.07
C GLN A 342 3.99 -14.84 25.34
N TYR A 343 3.79 -13.54 25.61
CA TYR A 343 2.45 -13.00 25.87
C TYR A 343 1.59 -12.95 24.60
N LEU A 344 2.20 -12.66 23.44
CA LEU A 344 1.47 -12.70 22.17
C LEU A 344 1.08 -14.15 21.79
N GLU A 345 1.96 -15.14 22.01
CA GLU A 345 1.60 -16.54 21.84
C GLU A 345 0.50 -17.00 22.80
N LEU A 346 0.53 -16.51 24.05
CA LEU A 346 -0.54 -16.81 25.01
C LEU A 346 -1.88 -16.26 24.53
N ALA A 347 -1.91 -15.02 24.03
CA ALA A 347 -3.12 -14.42 23.47
C ALA A 347 -3.65 -15.19 22.25
N ASP A 348 -2.77 -15.63 21.36
CA ASP A 348 -3.12 -16.47 20.22
C ASP A 348 -3.75 -17.80 20.66
N ARG A 349 -3.13 -18.51 21.62
CA ARG A 349 -3.67 -19.74 22.20
C ARG A 349 -5.02 -19.54 22.89
N LEU A 350 -5.22 -18.44 23.58
CA LEU A 350 -6.48 -18.12 24.26
C LEU A 350 -7.59 -17.79 23.24
N ALA A 351 -7.28 -17.09 22.17
CA ALA A 351 -8.22 -16.85 21.08
C ALA A 351 -8.68 -18.14 20.41
N ASP A 352 -7.80 -19.14 20.27
CA ASP A 352 -8.13 -20.46 19.70
C ASP A 352 -8.96 -21.33 20.66
N ARG A 353 -8.69 -21.33 21.97
CA ARG A 353 -9.47 -22.06 23.00
C ARG A 353 -10.91 -21.58 23.06
N LYS A 354 -11.15 -20.29 22.87
CA LYS A 354 -12.49 -19.70 22.90
C LYS A 354 -13.38 -20.16 21.75
N ARG A 355 -12.83 -20.49 20.60
CA ARG A 355 -13.56 -21.11 19.50
C ARG A 355 -14.30 -22.40 19.96
N ARG A 356 -13.78 -23.08 20.97
CA ARG A 356 -14.37 -24.34 21.51
C ARG A 356 -15.36 -24.11 22.65
N ARG A 357 -15.43 -22.92 23.27
CA ARG A 357 -16.32 -22.60 24.38
C ARG A 357 -16.94 -21.21 24.17
N SER A 358 -18.24 -21.16 23.99
CA SER A 358 -19.02 -19.94 23.80
C SER A 358 -18.95 -19.00 25.01
N GLY A 359 -18.36 -17.81 24.87
CA GLY A 359 -18.43 -16.75 25.87
C GLY A 359 -17.33 -15.69 25.78
N SER A 360 -17.68 -14.42 25.41
CA SER A 360 -16.71 -13.34 25.28
C SER A 360 -16.11 -12.86 26.61
N SER A 361 -16.81 -13.04 27.71
CA SER A 361 -16.40 -12.62 29.05
C SER A 361 -15.15 -13.33 29.56
N ASP A 362 -14.95 -14.61 29.21
CA ASP A 362 -13.85 -15.41 29.79
C ASP A 362 -12.48 -15.10 29.15
N PHE A 363 -12.46 -14.65 27.89
CA PHE A 363 -11.23 -14.21 27.24
C PHE A 363 -10.64 -12.95 27.91
N ILE A 364 -11.51 -11.99 28.23
CA ILE A 364 -11.12 -10.75 28.92
C ILE A 364 -10.63 -11.03 30.32
N LYS A 365 -11.34 -11.88 31.05
CA LYS A 365 -10.97 -12.27 32.42
C LYS A 365 -9.64 -13.01 32.46
N LEU A 366 -9.40 -13.92 31.49
CA LEU A 366 -8.13 -14.64 31.36
C LEU A 366 -6.98 -13.72 30.98
N LEU A 367 -7.15 -12.83 30.00
CA LEU A 367 -6.14 -11.84 29.63
C LEU A 367 -5.82 -10.90 30.81
N HIS A 368 -6.84 -10.50 31.56
CA HIS A 368 -6.65 -9.64 32.75
C HIS A 368 -5.93 -10.40 33.87
N ALA A 369 -6.30 -11.64 34.13
CA ALA A 369 -5.67 -12.47 35.17
C ALA A 369 -4.20 -12.72 34.86
N GLU A 370 -3.89 -13.13 33.63
CA GLU A 370 -2.52 -13.39 33.17
C GLU A 370 -1.68 -12.10 33.14
N PHE A 371 -2.27 -10.97 32.73
CA PHE A 371 -1.61 -9.68 32.80
C PHE A 371 -1.27 -9.27 34.24
N CYS A 372 -2.18 -9.46 35.19
CA CYS A 372 -1.92 -9.19 36.61
C CYS A 372 -0.86 -10.14 37.19
N GLN A 373 -0.85 -11.39 36.76
CA GLN A 373 0.14 -12.38 37.19
C GLN A 373 1.53 -12.05 36.61
N SER A 374 1.60 -11.57 35.38
CA SER A 374 2.83 -11.13 34.72
C SER A 374 3.45 -9.88 35.39
N GLN A 375 2.63 -8.96 35.88
CA GLN A 375 3.13 -7.83 36.67
C GLN A 375 3.84 -8.30 37.95
N GLY A 376 3.36 -9.38 38.58
CA GLY A 376 4.02 -10.03 39.69
C GLY A 376 5.40 -10.61 39.32
N GLN A 377 5.50 -11.26 38.17
CA GLN A 377 6.77 -11.82 37.65
C GLN A 377 7.76 -10.72 37.25
N CYS A 378 7.30 -9.64 36.65
CA CYS A 378 8.17 -8.48 36.38
C CYS A 378 8.68 -7.80 37.63
N ARG A 379 7.90 -7.75 38.71
CA ARG A 379 8.37 -7.25 40.01
C ARG A 379 9.50 -8.11 40.60
N GLY A 380 9.43 -9.43 40.40
CA GLY A 380 10.50 -10.34 40.84
C GLY A 380 11.80 -10.19 40.05
N THR A 381 11.76 -9.77 38.81
CA THR A 381 12.95 -9.54 37.96
C THR A 381 13.54 -8.13 38.11
N CYS A 382 12.79 -7.17 38.63
CA CYS A 382 13.24 -5.78 38.88
C CYS A 382 13.67 -5.50 40.33
N GLY A 383 13.80 -6.50 41.17
CA GLY A 383 14.23 -6.33 42.60
C GLY A 383 13.07 -5.93 43.51
N GLU A 384 12.98 -6.64 44.62
CA GLU A 384 12.01 -6.43 45.69
C GLU A 384 11.88 -4.96 46.12
N GLN A 385 10.64 -4.58 46.35
CA GLN A 385 10.13 -3.37 46.98
C GLN A 385 9.50 -2.32 46.06
N ALA A 386 8.21 -2.46 45.84
CA ALA A 386 7.32 -1.31 45.72
C ALA A 386 5.97 -1.70 46.36
N ALA A 387 5.77 -1.20 47.57
CA ALA A 387 4.51 -1.29 48.27
C ALA A 387 3.42 -0.52 47.51
N ILE A 388 2.24 -1.10 47.43
CA ILE A 388 1.05 -0.51 46.80
C ILE A 388 0.59 0.65 47.72
N GLY A 389 0.90 1.89 47.36
CA GLY A 389 0.27 3.08 47.93
C GLY A 389 -1.04 3.38 47.17
N SER A 390 -2.16 3.29 47.85
CA SER A 390 -3.44 3.83 47.37
C SER A 390 -3.42 5.34 47.50
N GLY A 391 -3.32 6.06 46.39
CA GLY A 391 -3.36 7.54 46.37
C GLY A 391 -3.73 8.04 44.96
N SER A 392 -4.88 8.67 44.88
CA SER A 392 -5.34 9.47 43.76
C SER A 392 -4.55 10.78 43.72
N GLU A 393 -3.87 11.05 42.60
CA GLU A 393 -3.72 12.41 42.05
C GLU A 393 -2.66 12.41 40.94
N TRP A 394 -3.04 12.88 39.79
CA TRP A 394 -2.12 13.10 38.66
C TRP A 394 -1.64 14.54 38.69
N GLY A 395 -0.39 14.75 39.07
CA GLY A 395 0.32 16.03 38.95
C GLY A 395 1.44 15.88 37.93
N ILE A 396 1.44 16.72 36.91
CA ILE A 396 2.60 16.96 36.05
C ILE A 396 3.69 17.58 36.91
N GLN A 397 4.76 16.87 37.18
CA GLN A 397 5.93 17.44 37.89
C GLN A 397 7.06 17.73 36.91
N ASP A 398 7.57 18.93 37.03
CA ASP A 398 8.66 19.54 36.30
C ASP A 398 9.94 18.72 36.27
N SER A 399 10.60 18.75 35.11
CA SER A 399 11.80 18.01 34.69
C SER A 399 13.11 18.35 35.43
N LYS A 400 13.05 19.00 36.62
CA LYS A 400 14.26 19.47 37.34
C LYS A 400 14.67 18.69 38.60
N LYS A 401 14.06 17.52 38.85
CA LYS A 401 14.41 16.67 40.02
C LYS A 401 14.65 15.20 39.66
N ALA A 402 15.16 14.93 38.50
CA ALA A 402 15.37 13.55 38.03
C ALA A 402 16.77 12.98 38.32
N ASP A 403 17.44 13.46 39.36
CA ASP A 403 18.82 13.02 39.63
C ASP A 403 18.97 12.30 40.98
N LYS A 404 18.02 11.46 41.37
CA LYS A 404 18.23 10.48 42.45
C LYS A 404 17.01 9.59 42.70
N GLN A 405 16.64 8.74 41.77
CA GLN A 405 15.90 7.51 42.09
C GLN A 405 15.76 6.63 40.84
N ASP A 406 16.69 5.70 40.66
CA ASP A 406 16.53 4.51 39.80
C ASP A 406 15.46 3.60 40.42
N GLN A 407 14.20 3.99 40.33
CA GLN A 407 13.08 3.11 40.67
C GLN A 407 12.13 3.00 39.49
N CYS A 408 11.90 1.76 39.04
CA CYS A 408 10.83 1.43 38.14
C CYS A 408 9.53 2.06 38.64
N ASP A 409 8.99 3.01 37.88
CA ASP A 409 7.67 3.58 38.17
C ASP A 409 6.62 2.51 37.85
N SER A 410 6.09 1.90 38.90
CA SER A 410 5.12 0.82 38.85
C SER A 410 3.67 1.31 38.83
N SER A 411 3.43 2.53 38.33
CA SER A 411 2.08 3.06 38.18
C SER A 411 1.25 2.16 37.23
N PRO A 412 0.09 1.64 37.66
CA PRO A 412 -0.76 0.83 36.81
C PRO A 412 -1.29 1.65 35.65
N ILE A 413 -1.26 1.08 34.47
CA ILE A 413 -1.74 1.71 33.24
C ILE A 413 -3.23 2.06 33.40
N PRO A 414 -3.64 3.32 33.20
CA PRO A 414 -5.01 3.80 33.52
C PRO A 414 -6.13 3.09 32.77
N LEU A 415 -5.82 2.46 31.64
CA LEU A 415 -6.78 1.78 30.77
C LEU A 415 -7.55 0.63 31.43
N PHE A 416 -7.03 0.04 32.51
CA PHE A 416 -7.68 -1.10 33.17
C PHE A 416 -8.57 -0.73 34.37
N ARG A 417 -8.57 0.53 34.83
CA ARG A 417 -9.46 0.98 35.92
C ARG A 417 -10.89 1.31 35.45
N SER A 418 -11.11 1.54 34.17
CA SER A 418 -12.43 1.95 33.64
C SER A 418 -13.28 0.80 33.09
N VAL A 419 -12.80 -0.44 33.16
CA VAL A 419 -13.53 -1.63 32.68
C VAL A 419 -13.90 -2.51 33.88
N ARG A 420 -14.71 -1.95 34.80
CA ARG A 420 -15.50 -2.72 35.77
C ARG A 420 -16.98 -2.58 35.44
#